data_35d05289462f9685b56fca69cbdf0906
#
_entry.id   35d05289462f9685b56fca69cbdf0906
#
_cell.length_a   1.000
_cell.length_b   1.000
_cell.length_c   1.000
_cell.angle_alpha   90.00
_cell.angle_beta   90.00
_cell.angle_gamma   90.00
#
_symmetry.space_group_name_H-M   'P 1'
#
loop_
_entity.id
_entity.type
_entity.pdbx_description
1 polymer ?
#
loop_
_entity_poly.entity_id
_entity_poly.type
_entity_poly.pdbx_seq_one_letter_code
_entity_poly.pdbx_strand_id
1 'polypeptide(L)'
;MSDHCHIVCTHCTATNRVQAGRDPRAAKCGGCRQPLFDGYPAEVDVAALERHLRVDDVPVLLDVWAPWCGPCRNMAPMFARAAQVLEPDFRLLKLNADTAPETCARLGVQGIPALFLFRRGEVAARTAGAMQTDAIVAWARRAAPEATTSTGR
;
A
#
# COMPACT_ATOMS: atom_id res chain seq x y z
N MET A 1 -2.77 12.70 20.73
CA MET A 1 -2.30 11.46 20.09
C MET A 1 -3.36 10.40 20.14
N SER A 2 -3.55 9.71 19.07
CA SER A 2 -4.54 8.66 19.00
C SER A 2 -3.99 7.38 19.62
N ASP A 3 -4.81 6.69 20.41
CA ASP A 3 -4.44 5.39 20.99
C ASP A 3 -4.67 4.24 20.03
N HIS A 4 -5.19 4.53 18.85
CA HIS A 4 -5.44 3.51 17.84
C HIS A 4 -4.94 3.95 16.48
N CYS A 5 -4.74 2.93 15.63
CA CYS A 5 -4.41 3.09 14.24
C CYS A 5 -5.61 2.58 13.42
N HIS A 6 -6.07 3.36 12.47
CA HIS A 6 -7.18 2.96 11.60
C HIS A 6 -6.63 2.23 10.40
N ILE A 7 -7.15 1.03 10.16
CA ILE A 7 -6.72 0.18 9.06
C ILE A 7 -7.95 -0.30 8.29
N VAL A 8 -7.95 -0.07 7.00
CA VAL A 8 -9.01 -0.57 6.11
C VAL A 8 -8.70 -2.01 5.73
N CYS A 9 -9.70 -2.87 5.83
CA CYS A 9 -9.55 -4.26 5.42
C CYS A 9 -9.45 -4.36 3.91
N THR A 10 -8.46 -5.11 3.42
CA THR A 10 -8.29 -5.31 1.98
C THR A 10 -9.33 -6.24 1.37
N HIS A 11 -10.08 -6.97 2.20
CA HIS A 11 -11.09 -7.93 1.73
C HIS A 11 -12.49 -7.35 1.68
N CYS A 12 -12.89 -6.54 2.68
CA CYS A 12 -14.26 -6.03 2.74
C CYS A 12 -14.37 -4.52 2.87
N THR A 13 -13.25 -3.81 2.94
CA THR A 13 -13.11 -2.34 3.06
C THR A 13 -13.66 -1.75 4.36
N ALA A 14 -13.97 -2.59 5.35
CA ALA A 14 -14.38 -2.09 6.66
C ALA A 14 -13.20 -1.39 7.35
N THR A 15 -13.49 -0.33 8.09
CA THR A 15 -12.50 0.35 8.91
C THR A 15 -12.33 -0.40 10.23
N ASN A 16 -11.08 -0.67 10.60
CA ASN A 16 -10.74 -1.33 11.86
C ASN A 16 -9.87 -0.41 12.68
N ARG A 17 -10.00 -0.48 13.99
CA ARG A 17 -9.12 0.22 14.92
C ARG A 17 -8.21 -0.80 15.57
N VAL A 18 -6.91 -0.64 15.37
CA VAL A 18 -5.90 -1.48 15.99
C VAL A 18 -5.29 -0.68 17.13
N GLN A 19 -5.37 -1.23 18.33
CA GLN A 19 -4.92 -0.56 19.53
C GLN A 19 -3.40 -0.42 19.53
N ALA A 20 -2.91 0.71 20.02
CA ALA A 20 -1.48 0.95 20.12
C ALA A 20 -0.82 -0.15 20.96
N GLY A 21 0.33 -0.62 20.51
CA GLY A 21 1.06 -1.68 21.20
C GLY A 21 0.70 -3.08 20.76
N ARG A 22 -0.38 -3.26 20.02
CA ARG A 22 -0.73 -4.55 19.45
C ARG A 22 -0.07 -4.70 18.09
N ASP A 23 0.34 -5.94 17.76
CA ASP A 23 0.89 -6.23 16.44
C ASP A 23 -0.27 -6.27 15.44
N PRO A 24 -0.32 -5.35 14.46
CA PRO A 24 -1.41 -5.36 13.49
C PRO A 24 -1.47 -6.62 12.65
N ARG A 25 -0.36 -7.36 12.51
CA ARG A 25 -0.36 -8.63 11.78
C ARG A 25 -1.17 -9.71 12.47
N ALA A 26 -1.35 -9.60 13.79
CA ALA A 26 -2.17 -10.54 14.55
C ALA A 26 -3.66 -10.16 14.53
N ALA A 27 -3.99 -8.97 14.03
CA ALA A 27 -5.36 -8.46 14.05
C ALA A 27 -6.16 -8.98 12.87
N LYS A 28 -7.43 -9.24 13.13
CA LYS A 28 -8.39 -9.65 12.11
C LYS A 28 -9.47 -8.60 11.97
N CYS A 29 -10.03 -8.51 10.76
CA CYS A 29 -11.13 -7.58 10.49
C CYS A 29 -12.36 -7.95 11.33
N GLY A 30 -12.92 -6.98 12.02
CA GLY A 30 -14.13 -7.21 12.80
C GLY A 30 -15.36 -7.50 11.95
N GLY A 31 -15.32 -7.13 10.67
CA GLY A 31 -16.44 -7.37 9.75
C GLY A 31 -16.38 -8.73 9.08
N CYS A 32 -15.25 -9.08 8.45
CA CYS A 32 -15.16 -10.28 7.63
C CYS A 32 -14.24 -11.36 8.22
N ARG A 33 -13.56 -11.07 9.32
CA ARG A 33 -12.68 -12.01 10.04
C ARG A 33 -11.38 -12.37 9.31
N GLN A 34 -11.09 -11.76 8.16
CA GLN A 34 -9.83 -11.97 7.47
C GLN A 34 -8.71 -11.18 8.15
N PRO A 35 -7.45 -11.66 8.05
CA PRO A 35 -6.33 -10.88 8.59
C PRO A 35 -6.27 -9.50 7.96
N LEU A 36 -5.95 -8.48 8.75
CA LEU A 36 -5.79 -7.13 8.23
C LEU A 36 -4.52 -6.98 7.40
N PHE A 37 -3.48 -7.72 7.76
CA PHE A 37 -2.22 -7.77 7.00
C PHE A 37 -1.83 -9.24 6.84
N ASP A 38 -1.71 -9.68 5.60
CA ASP A 38 -1.32 -11.06 5.30
C ASP A 38 0.05 -11.14 4.62
N GLY A 39 0.73 -10.00 4.45
CA GLY A 39 2.04 -9.96 3.82
C GLY A 39 2.01 -9.97 2.31
N TYR A 40 0.84 -9.75 1.71
CA TYR A 40 0.67 -9.69 0.26
C TYR A 40 0.06 -8.37 -0.15
N PRO A 41 0.50 -7.80 -1.31
CA PRO A 41 -0.18 -6.62 -1.85
C PRO A 41 -1.60 -6.97 -2.26
N ALA A 42 -2.53 -6.05 -2.09
CA ALA A 42 -3.91 -6.28 -2.45
C ALA A 42 -4.26 -5.52 -3.73
N GLU A 43 -4.94 -6.20 -4.67
CA GLU A 43 -5.53 -5.54 -5.82
C GLU A 43 -6.73 -4.73 -5.35
N VAL A 44 -6.81 -3.46 -5.78
CA VAL A 44 -7.92 -2.59 -5.41
C VAL A 44 -8.52 -1.97 -6.66
N ASP A 45 -9.83 -1.70 -6.60
CA ASP A 45 -10.47 -0.82 -7.56
C ASP A 45 -10.34 0.62 -7.07
N VAL A 46 -10.87 1.57 -7.84
CA VAL A 46 -10.77 2.99 -7.50
C VAL A 46 -11.47 3.29 -6.16
N ALA A 47 -12.64 2.72 -5.94
CA ALA A 47 -13.39 2.98 -4.71
C ALA A 47 -12.64 2.48 -3.48
N ALA A 48 -12.07 1.28 -3.55
CA ALA A 48 -11.29 0.72 -2.46
C ALA A 48 -10.02 1.54 -2.23
N LEU A 49 -9.34 1.92 -3.31
CA LEU A 49 -8.14 2.76 -3.20
C LEU A 49 -8.46 4.07 -2.48
N GLU A 50 -9.53 4.74 -2.89
CA GLU A 50 -9.92 6.01 -2.27
C GLU A 50 -10.21 5.85 -0.79
N ARG A 51 -10.82 4.73 -0.41
CA ARG A 51 -11.09 4.47 1.00
C ARG A 51 -9.80 4.27 1.79
N HIS A 52 -8.86 3.49 1.26
CA HIS A 52 -7.56 3.31 1.89
C HIS A 52 -6.84 4.64 2.06
N LEU A 53 -6.83 5.47 1.01
CA LEU A 53 -6.15 6.76 1.06
C LEU A 53 -6.78 7.71 2.07
N ARG A 54 -8.08 7.62 2.27
CA ARG A 54 -8.80 8.50 3.18
C ARG A 54 -8.69 8.05 4.63
N VAL A 55 -8.58 6.75 4.88
CA VAL A 55 -8.78 6.17 6.21
C VAL A 55 -7.53 5.53 6.81
N ASP A 56 -6.70 4.86 6.01
CA ASP A 56 -5.51 4.18 6.54
C ASP A 56 -4.58 5.18 7.22
N ASP A 57 -4.20 4.88 8.46
CA ASP A 57 -3.24 5.69 9.20
C ASP A 57 -1.80 5.34 8.86
N VAL A 58 -1.56 4.18 8.25
CA VAL A 58 -0.23 3.82 7.76
C VAL A 58 -0.04 4.35 6.34
N PRO A 59 1.20 4.63 5.91
CA PRO A 59 1.44 5.04 4.52
C PRO A 59 0.99 3.95 3.55
N VAL A 60 0.47 4.37 2.40
CA VAL A 60 0.03 3.48 1.34
C VAL A 60 1.04 3.51 0.21
N LEU A 61 1.58 2.35 -0.13
CA LEU A 61 2.46 2.18 -1.27
C LEU A 61 1.66 1.53 -2.39
N LEU A 62 1.47 2.27 -3.47
CA LEU A 62 0.62 1.85 -4.60
C LEU A 62 1.48 1.53 -5.81
N ASP A 63 1.28 0.34 -6.37
CA ASP A 63 1.84 -0.09 -7.65
C ASP A 63 0.77 0.06 -8.73
N VAL A 64 0.98 0.98 -9.67
CA VAL A 64 0.11 1.13 -10.84
C VAL A 64 0.70 0.28 -11.95
N TRP A 65 -0.06 -0.70 -12.42
CA TRP A 65 0.41 -1.73 -13.34
C TRP A 65 -0.65 -2.02 -14.40
N ALA A 66 -0.33 -2.87 -15.36
CA ALA A 66 -1.31 -3.38 -16.33
C ALA A 66 -0.93 -4.80 -16.73
N PRO A 67 -1.94 -5.65 -17.08
CA PRO A 67 -1.66 -7.06 -17.40
C PRO A 67 -0.78 -7.25 -18.64
N TRP A 68 -0.82 -6.33 -19.60
CA TRP A 68 -0.01 -6.41 -20.82
C TRP A 68 1.42 -5.90 -20.64
N CYS A 69 1.74 -5.34 -19.50
CA CYS A 69 3.03 -4.70 -19.24
C CYS A 69 4.05 -5.72 -18.76
N GLY A 70 5.06 -6.01 -19.58
CA GLY A 70 6.12 -6.97 -19.24
C GLY A 70 6.91 -6.57 -17.99
N PRO A 71 7.44 -5.34 -17.91
CA PRO A 71 8.15 -4.90 -16.71
C PRO A 71 7.31 -4.94 -15.44
N CYS A 72 5.99 -4.70 -15.57
CA CYS A 72 5.07 -4.81 -14.43
C CYS A 72 5.02 -6.25 -13.91
N ARG A 73 4.91 -7.22 -14.83
CA ARG A 73 4.88 -8.63 -14.46
C ARG A 73 6.19 -9.07 -13.82
N ASN A 74 7.31 -8.56 -14.33
CA ASN A 74 8.61 -8.86 -13.75
C ASN A 74 8.76 -8.29 -12.35
N MET A 75 8.17 -7.12 -12.09
CA MET A 75 8.24 -6.50 -10.77
C MET A 75 7.27 -7.13 -9.77
N ALA A 76 6.21 -7.78 -10.23
CA ALA A 76 5.18 -8.31 -9.34
C ALA A 76 5.74 -9.17 -8.18
N PRO A 77 6.64 -10.16 -8.42
CA PRO A 77 7.19 -10.91 -7.30
C PRO A 77 8.10 -10.05 -6.40
N MET A 78 8.74 -9.04 -6.95
CA MET A 78 9.57 -8.13 -6.16
C MET A 78 8.71 -7.29 -5.22
N PHE A 79 7.59 -6.80 -5.73
CA PHE A 79 6.63 -6.02 -4.94
C PHE A 79 5.98 -6.89 -3.86
N ALA A 80 5.66 -8.14 -4.19
CA ALA A 80 5.12 -9.08 -3.21
C ALA A 80 6.08 -9.33 -2.05
N ARG A 81 7.38 -9.49 -2.35
CA ARG A 81 8.38 -9.65 -1.30
C ARG A 81 8.53 -8.38 -0.47
N ALA A 82 8.42 -7.21 -1.10
CA ALA A 82 8.46 -5.95 -0.38
C ALA A 82 7.31 -5.85 0.63
N ALA A 83 6.13 -6.37 0.29
CA ALA A 83 5.01 -6.38 1.21
C ALA A 83 5.32 -7.19 2.48
N GLN A 84 6.01 -8.31 2.34
CA GLN A 84 6.41 -9.13 3.49
C GLN A 84 7.35 -8.38 4.43
N VAL A 85 8.17 -7.49 3.88
CA VAL A 85 9.13 -6.70 4.67
C VAL A 85 8.46 -5.46 5.26
N LEU A 86 7.63 -4.78 4.48
CA LEU A 86 7.10 -3.46 4.84
C LEU A 86 5.84 -3.51 5.68
N GLU A 87 4.96 -4.50 5.44
CA GLU A 87 3.75 -4.59 6.24
C GLU A 87 4.10 -5.11 7.64
N PRO A 88 3.46 -4.65 8.68
CA PRO A 88 2.26 -3.80 8.73
C PRO A 88 2.53 -2.29 8.81
N ASP A 89 3.76 -1.85 8.64
CA ASP A 89 4.11 -0.42 8.74
C ASP A 89 3.65 0.37 7.53
N PHE A 90 3.39 -0.33 6.43
CA PHE A 90 2.88 0.21 5.18
C PHE A 90 1.74 -0.68 4.72
N ARG A 91 0.83 -0.10 3.96
CA ARG A 91 -0.20 -0.84 3.23
C ARG A 91 0.22 -0.90 1.76
N LEU A 92 0.42 -2.10 1.22
CA LEU A 92 0.80 -2.25 -0.19
C LEU A 92 -0.41 -2.63 -1.03
N LEU A 93 -0.68 -1.81 -2.05
CA LEU A 93 -1.83 -1.96 -2.93
C LEU A 93 -1.39 -1.97 -4.38
N LYS A 94 -2.22 -2.56 -5.24
CA LYS A 94 -2.00 -2.59 -6.69
C LYS A 94 -3.26 -2.08 -7.39
N LEU A 95 -3.06 -1.22 -8.39
CA LEU A 95 -4.17 -0.66 -9.19
C LEU A 95 -3.91 -0.95 -10.65
N ASN A 96 -4.86 -1.64 -11.31
CA ASN A 96 -4.78 -1.90 -12.74
C ASN A 96 -5.10 -0.61 -13.50
N ALA A 97 -4.12 -0.09 -14.24
CA ALA A 97 -4.28 1.16 -14.98
C ALA A 97 -5.39 1.07 -16.02
N ASP A 98 -5.61 -0.12 -16.61
CA ASP A 98 -6.65 -0.29 -17.65
C ASP A 98 -8.05 -0.03 -17.12
N THR A 99 -8.29 -0.27 -15.83
CA THR A 99 -9.61 -0.09 -15.22
C THR A 99 -9.75 1.23 -14.48
N ALA A 100 -8.70 2.07 -14.49
CA ALA A 100 -8.68 3.31 -13.71
C ALA A 100 -8.06 4.46 -14.49
N PRO A 101 -8.52 4.74 -15.72
CA PRO A 101 -7.88 5.76 -16.54
C PRO A 101 -7.95 7.16 -15.95
N GLU A 102 -9.07 7.52 -15.32
CA GLU A 102 -9.21 8.85 -14.73
C GLU A 102 -8.31 9.04 -13.52
N THR A 103 -8.18 8.01 -12.69
CA THR A 103 -7.28 8.05 -11.53
C THR A 103 -5.84 8.17 -11.99
N CYS A 104 -5.44 7.42 -13.01
CA CYS A 104 -4.09 7.50 -13.57
C CYS A 104 -3.81 8.90 -14.13
N ALA A 105 -4.79 9.51 -14.78
CA ALA A 105 -4.64 10.87 -15.31
C ALA A 105 -4.45 11.87 -14.18
N ARG A 106 -5.24 11.77 -13.11
CA ARG A 106 -5.10 12.66 -11.96
C ARG A 106 -3.75 12.50 -11.25
N LEU A 107 -3.26 11.27 -11.17
CA LEU A 107 -1.96 11.01 -10.57
C LEU A 107 -0.79 11.38 -11.48
N GLY A 108 -1.06 11.65 -12.74
CA GLY A 108 -0.04 11.99 -13.71
C GLY A 108 0.82 10.80 -14.11
N VAL A 109 0.24 9.61 -14.16
CA VAL A 109 0.95 8.40 -14.57
C VAL A 109 1.33 8.51 -16.04
N GLN A 110 2.62 8.44 -16.34
CA GLN A 110 3.12 8.50 -17.72
C GLN A 110 3.73 7.19 -18.18
N GLY A 111 4.25 6.40 -17.25
CA GLY A 111 4.85 5.11 -17.53
C GLY A 111 4.55 4.13 -16.42
N ILE A 112 4.49 2.85 -16.75
CA ILE A 112 4.25 1.80 -15.78
C ILE A 112 5.34 0.74 -15.87
N PRO A 113 5.66 0.04 -14.75
CA PRO A 113 5.06 0.20 -13.44
C PRO A 113 5.39 1.56 -12.83
N ALA A 114 4.44 2.11 -12.08
CA ALA A 114 4.66 3.36 -11.35
C ALA A 114 4.35 3.14 -9.87
N LEU A 115 5.22 3.64 -9.01
CA LEU A 115 5.03 3.55 -7.57
C LEU A 115 4.71 4.92 -7.00
N PHE A 116 3.70 4.97 -6.15
CA PHE A 116 3.30 6.16 -5.43
C PHE A 116 3.28 5.85 -3.95
N LEU A 117 3.89 6.71 -3.16
CA LEU A 117 3.74 6.61 -1.71
C LEU A 117 2.84 7.74 -1.25
N PHE A 118 1.76 7.36 -0.57
CA PHE A 118 0.81 8.30 -0.01
C PHE A 118 0.97 8.34 1.49
N ARG A 119 0.94 9.56 2.02
CA ARG A 119 0.89 9.80 3.46
C ARG A 119 -0.34 10.63 3.72
N ARG A 120 -1.26 10.09 4.52
CA ARG A 120 -2.52 10.74 4.86
C ARG A 120 -3.27 11.20 3.60
N GLY A 121 -3.29 10.34 2.59
CA GLY A 121 -4.03 10.58 1.36
C GLY A 121 -3.33 11.45 0.33
N GLU A 122 -2.13 11.96 0.61
CA GLU A 122 -1.40 12.82 -0.31
C GLU A 122 -0.15 12.14 -0.82
N VAL A 123 0.20 12.40 -2.07
CA VAL A 123 1.40 11.84 -2.69
C VAL A 123 2.63 12.45 -2.02
N ALA A 124 3.39 11.61 -1.30
CA ALA A 124 4.65 12.03 -0.67
C ALA A 124 5.84 11.79 -1.59
N ALA A 125 5.76 10.74 -2.44
CA ALA A 125 6.84 10.42 -3.36
C ALA A 125 6.29 9.59 -4.51
N ARG A 126 6.97 9.63 -5.65
CA ARG A 126 6.59 8.87 -6.82
C ARG A 126 7.83 8.49 -7.63
N THR A 127 7.76 7.35 -8.29
CA THR A 127 8.81 6.90 -9.21
C THR A 127 8.19 5.98 -10.25
N ALA A 128 8.91 5.73 -11.34
CA ALA A 128 8.44 4.85 -12.40
C ALA A 128 9.57 3.92 -12.81
N GLY A 129 9.19 2.76 -13.36
CA GLY A 129 10.13 1.75 -13.79
C GLY A 129 10.24 0.60 -12.82
N ALA A 130 10.64 -0.57 -13.33
CA ALA A 130 10.76 -1.77 -12.51
C ALA A 130 11.90 -1.63 -11.51
N MET A 131 11.68 -2.14 -10.30
CA MET A 131 12.64 -2.09 -9.20
C MET A 131 12.71 -3.45 -8.52
N GLN A 132 13.89 -3.75 -7.99
CA GLN A 132 14.10 -4.94 -7.15
C GLN A 132 13.54 -4.71 -5.76
N THR A 133 13.30 -5.79 -5.03
CA THR A 133 12.71 -5.74 -3.68
C THR A 133 13.45 -4.77 -2.76
N ASP A 134 14.78 -4.88 -2.69
CA ASP A 134 15.56 -4.04 -1.78
C ASP A 134 15.42 -2.56 -2.13
N ALA A 135 15.36 -2.24 -3.41
CA ALA A 135 15.20 -0.87 -3.87
C ALA A 135 13.81 -0.32 -3.51
N ILE A 136 12.78 -1.15 -3.67
CA ILE A 136 11.41 -0.77 -3.30
C ILE A 136 11.35 -0.46 -1.80
N VAL A 137 11.88 -1.36 -0.99
CA VAL A 137 11.86 -1.21 0.48
C VAL A 137 12.60 0.06 0.91
N ALA A 138 13.81 0.26 0.37
CA ALA A 138 14.62 1.43 0.71
C ALA A 138 13.92 2.72 0.29
N TRP A 139 13.33 2.72 -0.91
CA TRP A 139 12.62 3.89 -1.42
C TRP A 139 11.42 4.24 -0.54
N ALA A 140 10.63 3.24 -0.17
CA ALA A 140 9.45 3.46 0.69
C ALA A 140 9.85 4.02 2.05
N ARG A 141 10.90 3.47 2.65
CA ARG A 141 11.37 3.91 3.96
C ARG A 141 11.92 5.33 3.94
N ARG A 142 12.58 5.72 2.85
CA ARG A 142 13.05 7.10 2.70
C ARG A 142 11.89 8.07 2.54
N ALA A 143 10.84 7.65 1.84
CA ALA A 143 9.68 8.51 1.61
C ALA A 143 8.79 8.65 2.84
N ALA A 144 8.83 7.68 3.75
CA ALA A 144 8.03 7.71 4.98
C ALA A 144 8.87 7.22 6.17
N PRO A 145 9.87 7.99 6.59
CA PRO A 145 10.76 7.56 7.67
C PRO A 145 10.05 7.38 9.01
N GLU A 146 8.95 8.08 9.26
CA GLU A 146 8.19 7.94 10.50
C GLU A 146 7.56 6.56 10.65
N ALA A 147 7.19 5.91 9.55
CA ALA A 147 6.65 4.55 9.58
C ALA A 147 7.71 3.57 10.05
N THR A 148 8.94 3.70 9.55
CA THR A 148 10.06 2.87 9.94
C THR A 148 10.42 3.11 11.41
N THR A 149 10.40 4.37 11.85
CA THR A 149 10.72 4.73 13.22
C THR A 149 9.74 4.11 14.19
N SER A 150 8.45 4.07 13.84
CA SER A 150 7.44 3.56 14.76
C SER A 150 7.58 2.06 14.99
N THR A 151 8.24 1.32 14.10
CA THR A 151 8.49 -0.11 14.30
C THR A 151 9.79 -0.39 15.03
N GLY A 152 10.65 0.56 15.11
CA GLY A 152 11.95 0.40 15.78
C GLY A 152 11.88 0.30 17.28
N ARG A 153 10.74 0.04 17.85
CA ARG A 153 10.58 0.00 19.31
C ARG A 153 10.38 -1.34 19.88
#